data_dd5e65b1a642025b8ad225e00adbe30f
#
_entry.id   dd5e65b1a642025b8ad225e00adbe30f
#
_cell.length_a   1.000
_cell.length_b   1.000
_cell.length_c   1.000
_cell.angle_alpha   90.00
_cell.angle_beta   90.00
_cell.angle_gamma   90.00
#
_symmetry.space_group_name_H-M   'P 1'
#
loop_
_entity.id
_entity.type
_entity.pdbx_description
1 polymer ?
#
loop_
_entity_poly.entity_id
_entity_poly.type
_entity_poly.pdbx_seq_one_letter_code
_entity_poly.pdbx_strand_id
1 'polypeptide(L)'
;MKQTLILLITLSLLLALTSCGREVSTEEVLAAMCASQPPLPAGQIFLSTAEAGEEEFADEELLAVLFGGGSLPVEFEVICEFAFRLSTGATPHEFAVFRCLSSQDAYDVAQMCLRRADLLRRGHIETEWETVTQGAQVSVCGKYVLWAVGEDAQSALETARRAIGGRR
;
A
#
# COMPACT_ATOMS: atom_id res chain seq x y z
N MET A 1 15.93 -50.01 -3.38
CA MET A 1 14.86 -49.41 -2.55
C MET A 1 15.34 -48.24 -1.69
N LYS A 2 16.46 -48.29 -0.92
CA LYS A 2 16.92 -47.16 -0.09
C LYS A 2 17.31 -45.91 -0.90
N GLN A 3 17.98 -46.08 -2.07
CA GLN A 3 18.39 -44.95 -2.93
C GLN A 3 17.23 -44.25 -3.60
N THR A 4 16.19 -44.97 -4.02
CA THR A 4 14.95 -44.37 -4.58
C THR A 4 14.16 -43.58 -3.54
N LEU A 5 14.15 -44.04 -2.29
CA LEU A 5 13.47 -43.30 -1.19
C LEU A 5 14.20 -41.99 -0.85
N ILE A 6 15.53 -42.00 -0.83
CA ILE A 6 16.35 -40.80 -0.57
C ILE A 6 16.16 -39.78 -1.71
N LEU A 7 16.10 -40.22 -2.98
CA LEU A 7 15.88 -39.33 -4.12
C LEU A 7 14.47 -38.68 -4.08
N LEU A 8 13.45 -39.41 -3.66
CA LEU A 8 12.10 -38.89 -3.49
C LEU A 8 12.00 -37.89 -2.37
N ILE A 9 12.69 -38.11 -1.24
CA ILE A 9 12.71 -37.19 -0.10
C ILE A 9 13.46 -35.90 -0.46
N THR A 10 14.60 -35.99 -1.15
CA THR A 10 15.34 -34.79 -1.60
C THR A 10 14.58 -34.00 -2.65
N LEU A 11 13.87 -34.65 -3.58
CA LEU A 11 13.04 -33.97 -4.57
C LEU A 11 11.83 -33.28 -3.93
N SER A 12 11.17 -33.88 -2.93
CA SER A 12 10.07 -33.26 -2.20
C SER A 12 10.55 -32.07 -1.32
N LEU A 13 11.76 -32.17 -0.77
CA LEU A 13 12.36 -31.07 0.01
C LEU A 13 12.75 -29.89 -0.91
N LEU A 14 13.28 -30.15 -2.11
CA LEU A 14 13.55 -29.11 -3.11
C LEU A 14 12.26 -28.42 -3.60
N LEU A 15 11.19 -29.17 -3.81
CA LEU A 15 9.89 -28.60 -4.20
C LEU A 15 9.25 -27.76 -3.09
N ALA A 16 9.49 -28.11 -1.82
CA ALA A 16 9.03 -27.30 -0.69
C ALA A 16 9.81 -25.98 -0.53
N LEU A 17 11.08 -25.94 -0.96
CA LEU A 17 11.91 -24.72 -0.91
C LEU A 17 11.60 -23.73 -2.05
N THR A 18 10.98 -24.17 -3.15
CA THR A 18 10.55 -23.29 -4.26
C THR A 18 9.18 -22.66 -4.04
N SER A 19 8.48 -23.00 -2.96
CA SER A 19 7.27 -22.29 -2.51
C SER A 19 7.62 -21.00 -1.75
N CYS A 20 8.61 -20.25 -2.23
CA CYS A 20 8.77 -18.85 -1.87
C CYS A 20 7.61 -18.12 -2.56
N GLY A 21 6.51 -17.89 -1.84
CA GLY A 21 5.34 -17.20 -2.37
C GLY A 21 5.82 -15.89 -3.01
N ARG A 22 5.55 -15.72 -4.31
CA ARG A 22 5.86 -14.48 -5.02
C ARG A 22 5.22 -13.33 -4.24
N GLU A 23 6.03 -12.40 -3.76
CA GLU A 23 5.51 -11.18 -3.15
C GLU A 23 4.56 -10.51 -4.14
N VAL A 24 3.41 -10.07 -3.66
CA VAL A 24 2.41 -9.39 -4.48
C VAL A 24 2.91 -7.96 -4.70
N SER A 25 2.84 -7.44 -5.92
CA SER A 25 3.24 -6.05 -6.18
C SER A 25 2.30 -5.07 -5.49
N THR A 26 2.82 -3.90 -5.11
CA THR A 26 2.00 -2.84 -4.51
C THR A 26 0.92 -2.35 -5.47
N GLU A 27 1.20 -2.36 -6.77
CA GLU A 27 0.24 -2.02 -7.83
C GLU A 27 -0.95 -3.00 -7.89
N GLU A 28 -0.69 -4.33 -7.86
CA GLU A 28 -1.76 -5.34 -7.83
C GLU A 28 -2.65 -5.19 -6.59
N VAL A 29 -2.06 -4.90 -5.43
CA VAL A 29 -2.80 -4.67 -4.18
C VAL A 29 -3.62 -3.40 -4.25
N LEU A 30 -3.05 -2.29 -4.76
CA LEU A 30 -3.75 -1.02 -4.95
C LEU A 30 -4.94 -1.18 -5.91
N ALA A 31 -4.74 -1.87 -7.03
CA ALA A 31 -5.81 -2.15 -8.00
C ALA A 31 -6.97 -2.91 -7.35
N ALA A 32 -6.68 -3.92 -6.51
CA ALA A 32 -7.69 -4.66 -5.77
C ALA A 32 -8.44 -3.78 -4.76
N MET A 33 -7.74 -2.86 -4.06
CA MET A 33 -8.37 -1.89 -3.16
C MET A 33 -9.35 -0.99 -3.91
N CYS A 34 -8.91 -0.40 -5.02
CA CYS A 34 -9.73 0.50 -5.82
C CYS A 34 -10.96 -0.22 -6.41
N ALA A 35 -10.80 -1.45 -6.90
CA ALA A 35 -11.88 -2.24 -7.48
C ALA A 35 -12.95 -2.66 -6.45
N SER A 36 -12.65 -2.64 -5.16
CA SER A 36 -13.59 -2.97 -4.07
C SER A 36 -14.47 -1.79 -3.65
N GLN A 37 -14.19 -0.60 -4.19
CA GLN A 37 -14.90 0.63 -3.83
C GLN A 37 -16.09 0.91 -4.76
N PRO A 38 -17.06 1.73 -4.34
CA PRO A 38 -17.99 2.41 -5.24
C PRO A 38 -17.21 3.15 -6.34
N PRO A 39 -17.86 3.62 -7.42
CA PRO A 39 -17.17 4.42 -8.43
C PRO A 39 -16.39 5.57 -7.79
N LEU A 40 -15.06 5.48 -7.84
CA LEU A 40 -14.18 6.49 -7.26
C LEU A 40 -14.20 7.77 -8.12
N PRO A 41 -14.02 8.95 -7.51
CA PRO A 41 -13.75 10.18 -8.25
C PRO A 41 -12.56 10.03 -9.19
N ALA A 42 -12.45 10.89 -10.20
CA ALA A 42 -11.26 10.92 -11.05
C ALA A 42 -10.00 11.04 -10.20
N GLY A 43 -8.95 10.33 -10.56
CA GLY A 43 -7.72 10.29 -9.77
C GLY A 43 -6.53 9.82 -10.58
N GLN A 44 -5.35 10.12 -10.08
CA GLN A 44 -4.05 9.74 -10.64
C GLN A 44 -3.41 8.66 -9.78
N ILE A 45 -2.76 7.71 -10.44
CA ILE A 45 -1.99 6.65 -9.79
C ILE A 45 -0.51 7.03 -9.89
N PHE A 46 0.25 6.73 -8.83
CA PHE A 46 1.68 6.93 -8.76
C PHE A 46 2.35 5.63 -8.33
N LEU A 47 3.44 5.27 -9.00
CA LEU A 47 4.17 4.03 -8.83
C LEU A 47 5.65 4.30 -8.57
N SER A 48 6.25 3.58 -7.63
CA SER A 48 7.70 3.64 -7.38
C SER A 48 8.53 3.06 -8.53
N THR A 49 7.90 2.34 -9.44
CA THR A 49 8.52 1.73 -10.63
C THR A 49 8.48 2.63 -11.87
N ALA A 50 7.72 3.73 -11.80
CA ALA A 50 7.63 4.70 -12.90
C ALA A 50 8.90 5.55 -13.00
N GLU A 51 9.29 5.90 -14.22
CA GLU A 51 10.46 6.72 -14.50
C GLU A 51 10.07 8.21 -14.69
N ALA A 52 11.05 9.09 -14.49
CA ALA A 52 10.85 10.53 -14.66
C ALA A 52 10.35 10.86 -16.08
N GLY A 53 9.19 11.50 -16.16
CA GLY A 53 8.49 11.84 -17.41
C GLY A 53 7.29 10.94 -17.71
N GLU A 54 7.08 9.86 -16.96
CA GLU A 54 5.85 9.07 -17.03
C GLU A 54 4.76 9.71 -16.16
N GLU A 55 3.49 9.47 -16.52
CA GLU A 55 2.34 10.05 -15.80
C GLU A 55 2.25 9.54 -14.36
N GLU A 56 2.66 8.31 -14.13
CA GLU A 56 2.66 7.64 -12.83
C GLU A 56 3.89 7.97 -11.95
N PHE A 57 4.80 8.81 -12.42
CA PHE A 57 6.00 9.16 -11.66
C PHE A 57 5.67 10.10 -10.49
N ALA A 58 6.11 9.75 -9.29
CA ALA A 58 6.06 10.61 -8.11
C ALA A 58 7.47 11.14 -7.81
N ASP A 59 7.67 12.43 -7.96
CA ASP A 59 8.91 13.08 -7.56
C ASP A 59 9.01 13.30 -6.04
N GLU A 60 10.21 13.62 -5.57
CA GLU A 60 10.44 13.88 -4.14
C GLU A 60 9.63 15.06 -3.60
N GLU A 61 9.35 16.07 -4.43
CA GLU A 61 8.58 17.25 -4.02
C GLU A 61 7.13 16.84 -3.71
N LEU A 62 6.51 16.05 -4.56
CA LEU A 62 5.17 15.51 -4.34
C LEU A 62 5.12 14.66 -3.06
N LEU A 63 6.08 13.73 -2.90
CA LEU A 63 6.15 12.86 -1.72
C LEU A 63 6.38 13.67 -0.43
N ALA A 64 7.23 14.69 -0.47
CA ALA A 64 7.48 15.59 0.65
C ALA A 64 6.23 16.39 1.03
N VAL A 65 5.47 16.89 0.06
CA VAL A 65 4.21 17.60 0.32
C VAL A 65 3.16 16.68 0.90
N LEU A 66 3.00 15.47 0.34
CA LEU A 66 1.96 14.53 0.77
C LEU A 66 2.21 13.97 2.17
N PHE A 67 3.43 13.51 2.43
CA PHE A 67 3.74 12.70 3.62
C PHE A 67 4.65 13.39 4.62
N GLY A 68 5.40 14.42 4.22
CA GLY A 68 6.43 15.03 5.04
C GLY A 68 6.19 16.48 5.47
N GLY A 69 5.11 17.10 4.98
CA GLY A 69 4.84 18.50 5.29
C GLY A 69 5.88 19.49 4.72
N GLY A 70 6.58 19.11 3.63
CA GLY A 70 7.54 19.93 2.89
C GLY A 70 8.97 19.39 2.85
N SER A 71 9.26 18.29 3.52
CA SER A 71 10.52 17.53 3.36
C SER A 71 10.22 16.05 3.23
N LEU A 72 11.00 15.34 2.42
CA LEU A 72 10.82 13.88 2.26
C LEU A 72 10.99 13.20 3.62
N PRO A 73 9.99 12.41 4.07
CA PRO A 73 10.09 11.68 5.34
C PRO A 73 11.18 10.63 5.29
N VAL A 74 11.91 10.47 6.40
CA VAL A 74 12.96 9.45 6.54
C VAL A 74 12.42 8.02 6.34
N GLU A 75 11.15 7.80 6.57
CA GLU A 75 10.47 6.52 6.35
C GLU A 75 10.56 6.05 4.89
N PHE A 76 10.79 6.95 3.92
CA PHE A 76 10.99 6.55 2.52
C PHE A 76 12.29 5.77 2.29
N GLU A 77 13.30 5.87 3.17
CA GLU A 77 14.54 5.09 3.10
C GLU A 77 14.31 3.58 3.28
N VAL A 78 13.22 3.20 3.94
CA VAL A 78 12.88 1.79 4.23
C VAL A 78 11.70 1.27 3.38
N ILE A 79 11.19 2.07 2.46
CA ILE A 79 10.17 1.66 1.49
C ILE A 79 10.88 1.16 0.23
N CYS A 80 10.66 -0.11 -0.13
CA CYS A 80 11.25 -0.70 -1.34
C CYS A 80 10.31 -0.67 -2.55
N GLU A 81 9.02 -0.48 -2.34
CA GLU A 81 8.02 -0.34 -3.39
C GLU A 81 6.79 0.38 -2.87
N PHE A 82 6.22 1.26 -3.68
CA PHE A 82 4.92 1.87 -3.37
C PHE A 82 4.04 1.97 -4.60
N ALA A 83 2.75 2.00 -4.35
CA ALA A 83 1.73 2.43 -5.29
C ALA A 83 0.68 3.24 -4.52
N PHE A 84 0.30 4.40 -5.03
CA PHE A 84 -0.78 5.15 -4.42
C PHE A 84 -1.64 5.87 -5.47
N ARG A 85 -2.90 6.10 -5.10
CA ARG A 85 -3.88 6.83 -5.91
C ARG A 85 -4.37 8.02 -5.13
N LEU A 86 -4.34 9.18 -5.78
CA LEU A 86 -4.90 10.43 -5.26
C LEU A 86 -6.07 10.86 -6.14
N SER A 87 -7.11 11.39 -5.55
CA SER A 87 -8.15 12.08 -6.27
C SER A 87 -7.61 13.37 -6.91
N THR A 88 -7.96 13.64 -8.16
CA THR A 88 -7.56 14.87 -8.88
C THR A 88 -8.50 16.05 -8.63
N GLY A 89 -9.57 15.86 -7.86
CA GLY A 89 -10.53 16.91 -7.49
C GLY A 89 -10.38 17.37 -6.06
N ALA A 90 -11.35 18.15 -5.60
CA ALA A 90 -11.43 18.61 -4.21
C ALA A 90 -11.84 17.50 -3.22
N THR A 91 -11.80 16.24 -3.61
CA THR A 91 -12.21 15.11 -2.78
C THR A 91 -11.00 14.48 -2.10
N PRO A 92 -11.10 14.02 -0.85
CA PRO A 92 -9.97 13.50 -0.09
C PRO A 92 -9.72 11.99 -0.31
N HIS A 93 -10.24 11.40 -1.39
CA HIS A 93 -10.08 9.97 -1.61
C HIS A 93 -8.65 9.61 -1.96
N GLU A 94 -8.01 8.86 -1.07
CA GLU A 94 -6.63 8.42 -1.17
C GLU A 94 -6.52 6.93 -0.83
N PHE A 95 -5.75 6.20 -1.64
CA PHE A 95 -5.41 4.80 -1.38
C PHE A 95 -3.93 4.62 -1.62
N ALA A 96 -3.23 3.96 -0.70
CA ALA A 96 -1.82 3.67 -0.89
C ALA A 96 -1.44 2.29 -0.34
N VAL A 97 -0.44 1.72 -0.97
CA VAL A 97 0.23 0.49 -0.55
C VAL A 97 1.72 0.77 -0.55
N PHE A 98 2.36 0.57 0.60
CA PHE A 98 3.82 0.63 0.73
C PHE A 98 4.33 -0.76 1.10
N ARG A 99 5.38 -1.22 0.44
CA ARG A 99 6.12 -2.43 0.81
C ARG A 99 7.47 -2.02 1.38
N CYS A 100 7.72 -2.44 2.63
CA CYS A 100 8.90 -2.08 3.39
C CYS A 100 9.96 -3.18 3.36
N LEU A 101 11.19 -2.84 3.71
CA LEU A 101 12.31 -3.80 3.81
C LEU A 101 12.03 -4.87 4.87
N SER A 102 11.42 -4.50 5.99
CA SER A 102 11.04 -5.42 7.06
C SER A 102 9.63 -5.14 7.61
N SER A 103 9.10 -6.09 8.38
CA SER A 103 7.85 -5.88 9.10
C SER A 103 7.98 -4.87 10.25
N GLN A 104 9.18 -4.64 10.77
CA GLN A 104 9.42 -3.60 11.78
C GLN A 104 9.32 -2.21 11.12
N ASP A 105 9.96 -2.00 9.96
CA ASP A 105 9.89 -0.74 9.21
C ASP A 105 8.45 -0.37 8.82
N ALA A 106 7.60 -1.39 8.59
CA ALA A 106 6.20 -1.16 8.28
C ALA A 106 5.44 -0.42 9.40
N TYR A 107 5.85 -0.54 10.66
CA TYR A 107 5.24 0.23 11.74
C TYR A 107 5.62 1.72 11.67
N ASP A 108 6.85 2.05 11.30
CA ASP A 108 7.30 3.43 11.14
C ASP A 108 6.59 4.09 9.95
N VAL A 109 6.50 3.38 8.82
CA VAL A 109 5.73 3.84 7.65
C VAL A 109 4.23 3.98 7.97
N ALA A 110 3.66 3.12 8.81
CA ALA A 110 2.29 3.28 9.29
C ALA A 110 2.10 4.57 10.11
N GLN A 111 3.10 4.98 10.92
CA GLN A 111 3.06 6.26 11.63
C GLN A 111 3.09 7.46 10.65
N MET A 112 3.85 7.37 9.55
CA MET A 112 3.82 8.36 8.47
C MET A 112 2.40 8.49 7.90
N CYS A 113 1.73 7.39 7.59
CA CYS A 113 0.35 7.39 7.10
C CYS A 113 -0.64 7.97 8.13
N LEU A 114 -0.45 7.69 9.43
CA LEU A 114 -1.29 8.27 10.49
C LEU A 114 -1.13 9.80 10.58
N ARG A 115 0.09 10.32 10.40
CA ARG A 115 0.30 11.78 10.31
C ARG A 115 -0.44 12.39 9.12
N ARG A 116 -0.43 11.69 7.96
CA ARG A 116 -1.22 12.11 6.78
C ARG A 116 -2.73 12.12 7.09
N ALA A 117 -3.24 11.10 7.80
CA ALA A 117 -4.63 11.05 8.24
C ALA A 117 -5.02 12.28 9.06
N ASP A 118 -4.16 12.67 10.01
CA ASP A 118 -4.41 13.82 10.87
C ASP A 118 -4.39 15.15 10.10
N LEU A 119 -3.56 15.26 9.06
CA LEU A 119 -3.57 16.43 8.17
C LEU A 119 -4.88 16.51 7.38
N LEU A 120 -5.34 15.40 6.81
CA LEU A 120 -6.61 15.35 6.07
C LEU A 120 -7.80 15.68 6.97
N ARG A 121 -7.88 15.08 8.16
CA ARG A 121 -8.95 15.36 9.13
C ARG A 121 -9.01 16.83 9.48
N ARG A 122 -7.87 17.47 9.77
CA ARG A 122 -7.82 18.90 10.10
C ARG A 122 -8.17 19.80 8.91
N GLY A 123 -7.82 19.38 7.69
CA GLY A 123 -8.11 20.13 6.47
C GLY A 123 -9.58 20.08 6.04
N HIS A 124 -10.36 19.13 6.57
CA HIS A 124 -11.75 18.89 6.16
C HIS A 124 -12.76 19.03 7.30
N ILE A 125 -12.40 19.68 8.41
CA ILE A 125 -13.34 20.00 9.49
C ILE A 125 -14.47 20.88 8.92
N GLU A 126 -15.72 20.56 9.28
CA GLU A 126 -16.94 21.27 8.84
C GLU A 126 -17.14 21.32 7.32
N THR A 127 -16.50 20.39 6.59
CA THR A 127 -16.76 20.21 5.14
C THR A 127 -17.65 19.01 4.89
N GLU A 128 -18.17 18.87 3.65
CA GLU A 128 -18.90 17.69 3.20
C GLU A 128 -18.07 16.38 3.29
N TRP A 129 -16.73 16.51 3.36
CA TRP A 129 -15.77 15.41 3.40
C TRP A 129 -15.33 15.02 4.81
N GLU A 130 -15.83 15.67 5.86
CA GLU A 130 -15.40 15.38 7.23
C GLU A 130 -15.60 13.90 7.59
N THR A 131 -16.76 13.31 7.28
CA THR A 131 -17.03 11.91 7.57
C THR A 131 -16.07 10.96 6.85
N VAL A 132 -15.74 11.26 5.58
CA VAL A 132 -14.81 10.46 4.77
C VAL A 132 -13.41 10.50 5.37
N THR A 133 -12.91 11.69 5.75
CA THR A 133 -11.58 11.83 6.34
C THR A 133 -11.47 11.30 7.76
N GLN A 134 -12.55 11.38 8.55
CA GLN A 134 -12.63 10.70 9.86
C GLN A 134 -12.56 9.18 9.72
N GLY A 135 -13.06 8.63 8.61
CA GLY A 135 -12.99 7.22 8.26
C GLY A 135 -11.62 6.74 7.75
N ALA A 136 -10.61 7.63 7.65
CA ALA A 136 -9.27 7.27 7.19
C ALA A 136 -8.65 6.16 8.04
N GLN A 137 -8.11 5.12 7.38
CA GLN A 137 -7.59 3.93 8.03
C GLN A 137 -6.20 3.53 7.54
N VAL A 138 -5.39 3.03 8.46
CA VAL A 138 -4.07 2.43 8.21
C VAL A 138 -4.07 1.00 8.70
N SER A 139 -3.42 0.10 7.98
CA SER A 139 -3.23 -1.28 8.39
C SER A 139 -1.87 -1.80 8.01
N VAL A 140 -1.24 -2.57 8.92
CA VAL A 140 -0.01 -3.30 8.66
C VAL A 140 -0.32 -4.76 8.37
N CYS A 141 0.26 -5.33 7.31
CA CYS A 141 0.15 -6.72 6.92
C CYS A 141 1.53 -7.28 6.54
N GLY A 142 2.26 -7.82 7.51
CA GLY A 142 3.66 -8.23 7.32
C GLY A 142 4.53 -7.03 6.98
N LYS A 143 5.14 -7.02 5.79
CA LYS A 143 5.94 -5.91 5.27
C LYS A 143 5.12 -4.82 4.57
N TYR A 144 3.81 -4.99 4.44
CA TYR A 144 2.96 -4.05 3.74
C TYR A 144 2.27 -3.10 4.71
N VAL A 145 2.21 -1.83 4.32
CA VAL A 145 1.36 -0.81 4.93
C VAL A 145 0.28 -0.45 3.94
N LEU A 146 -0.96 -0.50 4.38
CA LEU A 146 -2.15 -0.22 3.61
C LEU A 146 -2.78 1.06 4.15
N TRP A 147 -3.10 1.98 3.28
CA TRP A 147 -3.70 3.26 3.58
C TRP A 147 -4.98 3.44 2.77
N ALA A 148 -6.06 3.85 3.40
CA ALA A 148 -7.31 4.10 2.71
C ALA A 148 -8.08 5.28 3.32
N VAL A 149 -8.53 6.19 2.44
CA VAL A 149 -9.47 7.27 2.71
C VAL A 149 -10.55 7.21 1.64
N GLY A 150 -11.79 6.93 2.04
CA GLY A 150 -12.92 6.75 1.15
C GLY A 150 -14.15 6.34 1.94
N GLU A 151 -15.31 6.25 1.26
CA GLU A 151 -16.57 5.89 1.89
C GLU A 151 -16.55 4.50 2.55
N ASP A 152 -15.79 3.56 1.97
CA ASP A 152 -15.65 2.19 2.49
C ASP A 152 -14.18 1.78 2.62
N ALA A 153 -13.40 2.59 3.36
CA ALA A 153 -11.98 2.35 3.62
C ALA A 153 -11.73 0.96 4.24
N GLN A 154 -12.64 0.47 5.09
CA GLN A 154 -12.55 -0.85 5.71
C GLN A 154 -12.57 -1.97 4.67
N SER A 155 -13.49 -1.94 3.71
CA SER A 155 -13.58 -2.94 2.64
C SER A 155 -12.33 -2.94 1.75
N ALA A 156 -11.78 -1.74 1.46
CA ALA A 156 -10.52 -1.63 0.73
C ALA A 156 -9.38 -2.36 1.44
N LEU A 157 -9.20 -2.12 2.75
CA LEU A 157 -8.16 -2.77 3.53
C LEU A 157 -8.34 -4.27 3.66
N GLU A 158 -9.58 -4.75 3.82
CA GLU A 158 -9.88 -6.19 3.86
C GLU A 158 -9.57 -6.88 2.53
N THR A 159 -9.89 -6.22 1.42
CA THR A 159 -9.57 -6.73 0.08
C THR A 159 -8.07 -6.77 -0.17
N ALA A 160 -7.33 -5.72 0.23
CA ALA A 160 -5.87 -5.70 0.18
C ALA A 160 -5.23 -6.84 1.00
N ARG A 161 -5.69 -7.05 2.23
CA ARG A 161 -5.20 -8.16 3.09
C ARG A 161 -5.44 -9.52 2.45
N ARG A 162 -6.59 -9.73 1.80
CA ARG A 162 -6.88 -10.97 1.06
C ARG A 162 -5.97 -11.13 -0.15
N ALA A 163 -5.70 -10.05 -0.90
CA ALA A 163 -4.79 -10.08 -2.04
C ALA A 163 -3.37 -10.48 -1.60
N ILE A 164 -2.87 -9.95 -0.49
CA ILE A 164 -1.57 -10.27 0.09
C ILE A 164 -1.55 -11.69 0.68
N GLY A 165 -2.59 -12.10 1.41
CA GLY A 165 -2.67 -13.38 2.12
C GLY A 165 -3.12 -14.56 1.29
N GLY A 166 -3.89 -14.34 0.23
CA GLY A 166 -4.54 -15.40 -0.56
C GLY A 166 -3.61 -16.21 -1.47
N ARG A 167 -2.32 -15.88 -1.52
CA ARG A 167 -1.28 -16.59 -2.30
C ARG A 167 -0.33 -17.43 -1.44
N ARG A 168 -0.70 -17.74 -0.20
CA ARG A 168 0.06 -18.64 0.68
C ARG A 168 -0.34 -20.10 0.49
#